data_2d6b182cea86cabac89879a462decc41
#
_entry.id   2d6b182cea86cabac89879a462decc41
#
_cell.length_a   1.000
_cell.length_b   1.000
_cell.length_c   1.000
_cell.angle_alpha   90.00
_cell.angle_beta   90.00
_cell.angle_gamma   90.00
#
_symmetry.space_group_name_H-M   'P 1'
#
loop_
_entity.id
_entity.type
_entity.pdbx_description
1 polymer ?
#
loop_
_entity_poly.entity_id
_entity_poly.type
_entity_poly.pdbx_seq_one_letter_code
_entity_poly.pdbx_strand_id
1 'polypeptide(L)'
;MSKELEEALYTAKERCEGNIIIDEASMNGFEEIYPFTTENIAGYIDYFDLQDNSLLTVGSSGDQIINAALKGAKDVTLLDINPYAKYYYYLKAAGILELDLVKFNEFFLYQDNLAIFRHSGRKVKTFNENLYEEFKNTLRSLDNDSYLFWDELFETYSSYIVREYLFSKDEHPYSILKESNLYLQNESNYNEVKDKIKNLHPEFINTNILEVNLDKKFDNIWLSNIACYLQRSELKKATDKFSDNLNDDGQLLISYLYSNCMYTSHSLKSNLRLLKEYSPSFYSFKGVGGIKYDDTDIKDTVLIYQKKK
;
A
#
# COMPACT_ATOMS: atom_id res chain seq x y z
N MET A 1 -7.13 0.52 -25.48
CA MET A 1 -6.92 1.00 -24.12
C MET A 1 -8.23 0.86 -23.38
N SER A 2 -8.25 0.38 -22.13
CA SER A 2 -9.48 0.34 -21.37
C SER A 2 -9.91 1.77 -20.98
N LYS A 3 -11.21 1.98 -20.73
CA LYS A 3 -11.70 3.29 -20.28
C LYS A 3 -11.07 3.70 -18.94
N GLU A 4 -10.86 2.73 -18.06
CA GLU A 4 -10.23 2.94 -16.77
C GLU A 4 -8.79 3.44 -16.90
N LEU A 5 -8.02 2.84 -17.83
CA LEU A 5 -6.66 3.30 -18.12
C LEU A 5 -6.64 4.70 -18.74
N GLU A 6 -7.56 5.01 -19.67
CA GLU A 6 -7.68 6.35 -20.26
C GLU A 6 -7.93 7.42 -19.19
N GLU A 7 -8.84 7.15 -18.27
CA GLU A 7 -9.18 8.06 -17.17
C GLU A 7 -8.02 8.22 -16.19
N ALA A 8 -7.36 7.11 -15.83
CA ALA A 8 -6.20 7.13 -14.95
C ALA A 8 -5.03 7.91 -15.54
N LEU A 9 -4.71 7.68 -16.83
CA LEU A 9 -3.66 8.40 -17.55
C LEU A 9 -3.98 9.90 -17.67
N TYR A 10 -5.21 10.22 -18.02
CA TYR A 10 -5.63 11.63 -18.12
C TYR A 10 -5.41 12.34 -16.78
N THR A 11 -5.92 11.77 -15.70
CA THR A 11 -5.80 12.38 -14.36
C THR A 11 -4.34 12.47 -13.90
N ALA A 12 -3.53 11.44 -14.19
CA ALA A 12 -2.11 11.46 -13.84
C ALA A 12 -1.33 12.55 -14.60
N LYS A 13 -1.62 12.75 -15.87
CA LYS A 13 -1.02 13.82 -16.69
C LYS A 13 -1.41 15.20 -16.20
N GLU A 14 -2.69 15.46 -15.95
CA GLU A 14 -3.17 16.71 -15.39
C GLU A 14 -2.51 17.04 -14.04
N ARG A 15 -2.26 16.03 -13.21
CA ARG A 15 -1.49 16.21 -11.96
C ARG A 15 -0.04 16.56 -12.23
N CYS A 16 0.64 15.84 -13.12
CA CYS A 16 2.03 16.12 -13.50
C CYS A 16 2.22 17.52 -14.11
N GLU A 17 1.20 18.06 -14.73
CA GLU A 17 1.17 19.41 -15.27
C GLU A 17 0.76 20.47 -14.23
N GLY A 18 0.33 20.07 -13.05
CA GLY A 18 -0.13 20.96 -11.99
C GLY A 18 -1.53 21.57 -12.24
N ASN A 19 -2.31 20.96 -13.14
CA ASN A 19 -3.64 21.43 -13.50
C ASN A 19 -4.71 20.97 -12.49
N ILE A 20 -4.49 19.84 -11.81
CA ILE A 20 -5.39 19.32 -10.76
C ILE A 20 -4.76 19.53 -9.40
N ILE A 21 -5.48 20.21 -8.52
CA ILE A 21 -5.13 20.33 -7.11
C ILE A 21 -5.45 19.01 -6.39
N ILE A 22 -4.59 18.61 -5.45
CA ILE A 22 -4.69 17.34 -4.71
C ILE A 22 -6.10 17.10 -4.14
N ASP A 23 -6.73 18.12 -3.58
CA ASP A 23 -8.07 18.03 -2.98
C ASP A 23 -9.17 17.66 -4.01
N GLU A 24 -9.04 18.08 -5.25
CA GLU A 24 -10.00 17.76 -6.31
C GLU A 24 -9.82 16.31 -6.80
N ALA A 25 -8.58 15.82 -6.84
CA ALA A 25 -8.28 14.45 -7.21
C ALA A 25 -8.79 13.44 -6.17
N SER A 26 -8.68 13.77 -4.88
CA SER A 26 -9.16 12.93 -3.78
C SER A 26 -10.66 12.69 -3.84
N MET A 27 -11.43 13.68 -4.27
CA MET A 27 -12.89 13.54 -4.42
C MET A 27 -13.30 12.52 -5.49
N ASN A 28 -12.43 12.25 -6.46
CA ASN A 28 -12.63 11.30 -7.56
C ASN A 28 -11.92 9.96 -7.33
N GLY A 29 -11.32 9.74 -6.16
CA GLY A 29 -10.59 8.52 -5.83
C GLY A 29 -9.14 8.46 -6.36
N PHE A 30 -8.67 9.47 -7.09
CA PHE A 30 -7.29 9.55 -7.57
C PHE A 30 -6.40 10.26 -6.55
N GLU A 31 -6.01 9.55 -5.51
CA GLU A 31 -5.14 10.06 -4.46
C GLU A 31 -3.65 9.89 -4.79
N GLU A 32 -2.78 10.42 -3.92
CA GLU A 32 -1.36 10.14 -4.02
C GLU A 32 -1.05 8.67 -3.73
N ILE A 33 -0.08 8.14 -4.44
CA ILE A 33 0.43 6.77 -4.22
C ILE A 33 1.41 6.81 -3.05
N TYR A 34 1.24 5.95 -2.06
CA TYR A 34 2.28 5.70 -1.08
C TYR A 34 3.36 4.81 -1.70
N PRO A 35 4.62 5.26 -1.79
CA PRO A 35 5.69 4.46 -2.40
C PRO A 35 5.95 3.16 -1.66
N PHE A 36 5.82 3.22 -0.34
CA PHE A 36 5.85 2.08 0.58
C PHE A 36 4.80 2.28 1.66
N THR A 37 4.38 1.17 2.25
CA THR A 37 3.45 1.23 3.37
C THR A 37 4.03 2.03 4.53
N THR A 38 3.16 2.78 5.19
CA THR A 38 3.48 3.43 6.46
C THR A 38 3.21 2.52 7.66
N GLU A 39 2.65 1.32 7.42
CA GLU A 39 2.36 0.33 8.44
C GLU A 39 3.55 -0.59 8.71
N ASN A 40 3.64 -1.06 9.94
CA ASN A 40 4.57 -2.12 10.29
C ASN A 40 3.97 -3.50 10.02
N ILE A 41 3.96 -3.90 8.73
CA ILE A 41 3.43 -5.20 8.34
C ILE A 41 4.21 -6.35 9.01
N ALA A 42 5.53 -6.27 9.03
CA ALA A 42 6.38 -7.28 9.66
C ALA A 42 6.06 -7.49 11.15
N GLY A 43 5.57 -6.44 11.82
CA GLY A 43 5.20 -6.50 13.24
C GLY A 43 3.92 -7.27 13.53
N TYR A 44 3.00 -7.39 12.58
CA TYR A 44 1.71 -8.05 12.82
C TYR A 44 1.43 -9.27 11.94
N ILE A 45 2.15 -9.47 10.85
CA ILE A 45 1.82 -10.48 9.84
C ILE A 45 1.82 -11.91 10.40
N ASP A 46 2.66 -12.20 11.36
CA ASP A 46 2.79 -13.54 11.98
C ASP A 46 1.60 -13.94 12.88
N TYR A 47 0.66 -13.02 13.12
CA TYR A 47 -0.60 -13.34 13.80
C TYR A 47 -1.66 -13.92 12.86
N PHE A 48 -1.39 -13.94 11.55
CA PHE A 48 -2.29 -14.45 10.52
C PHE A 48 -1.78 -15.76 9.94
N ASP A 49 -2.68 -16.70 9.75
CA ASP A 49 -2.41 -17.86 8.92
C ASP A 49 -2.66 -17.48 7.47
N LEU A 50 -1.58 -17.23 6.74
CA LEU A 50 -1.64 -16.84 5.32
C LEU A 50 -1.30 -17.98 4.38
N GLN A 51 -0.70 -19.08 4.90
CA GLN A 51 -0.27 -20.18 4.06
C GLN A 51 -1.49 -20.83 3.38
N ASP A 52 -1.54 -20.77 2.06
CA ASP A 52 -2.62 -21.29 1.21
C ASP A 52 -3.99 -20.65 1.42
N ASN A 53 -4.07 -19.56 2.20
CA ASN A 53 -5.30 -18.88 2.57
C ASN A 53 -5.55 -17.63 1.72
N SER A 54 -6.82 -17.21 1.69
CA SER A 54 -7.29 -16.03 0.99
C SER A 54 -7.15 -14.77 1.82
N LEU A 55 -6.81 -13.67 1.14
CA LEU A 55 -6.66 -12.35 1.75
C LEU A 55 -7.40 -11.28 0.93
N LEU A 56 -8.26 -10.51 1.57
CA LEU A 56 -8.66 -9.20 1.08
C LEU A 56 -7.88 -8.14 1.85
N THR A 57 -7.27 -7.21 1.14
CA THR A 57 -6.52 -6.11 1.76
C THR A 57 -6.84 -4.77 1.13
N VAL A 58 -6.77 -3.71 1.93
CA VAL A 58 -6.72 -2.32 1.47
C VAL A 58 -5.25 -1.88 1.52
N GLY A 59 -4.80 -1.13 0.51
CA GLY A 59 -3.43 -0.60 0.54
C GLY A 59 -2.89 -0.20 -0.83
N SER A 60 -2.60 1.08 -1.00
CA SER A 60 -2.19 1.66 -2.27
C SER A 60 -0.75 1.35 -2.68
N SER A 61 0.14 1.00 -1.73
CA SER A 61 1.57 0.76 -2.00
C SER A 61 1.88 -0.62 -2.59
N GLY A 62 0.92 -1.57 -2.52
CA GLY A 62 1.13 -2.97 -2.91
C GLY A 62 1.92 -3.81 -1.89
N ASP A 63 2.46 -3.22 -0.83
CA ASP A 63 3.32 -3.93 0.14
C ASP A 63 2.56 -4.99 0.92
N GLN A 64 1.27 -4.78 1.18
CA GLN A 64 0.41 -5.77 1.83
C GLN A 64 0.37 -7.06 1.03
N ILE A 65 0.18 -6.96 -0.30
CA ILE A 65 0.14 -8.11 -1.21
C ILE A 65 1.50 -8.82 -1.23
N ILE A 66 2.60 -8.06 -1.35
CA ILE A 66 3.96 -8.59 -1.47
C ILE A 66 4.37 -9.34 -0.19
N ASN A 67 4.11 -8.76 0.98
CA ASN A 67 4.40 -9.41 2.26
C ASN A 67 3.50 -10.63 2.50
N ALA A 68 2.21 -10.55 2.12
CA ALA A 68 1.30 -11.68 2.23
C ALA A 68 1.70 -12.85 1.30
N ALA A 69 2.15 -12.54 0.08
CA ALA A 69 2.69 -13.53 -0.85
C ALA A 69 3.90 -14.25 -0.26
N LEU A 70 4.84 -13.52 0.36
CA LEU A 70 5.98 -14.12 1.05
C LEU A 70 5.55 -15.10 2.16
N LYS A 71 4.43 -14.84 2.83
CA LYS A 71 3.83 -15.73 3.84
C LYS A 71 2.92 -16.81 3.25
N GLY A 72 2.82 -16.91 1.94
CA GLY A 72 2.13 -17.99 1.24
C GLY A 72 0.66 -17.75 0.92
N ALA A 73 0.16 -16.53 1.01
CA ALA A 73 -1.18 -16.19 0.53
C ALA A 73 -1.30 -16.47 -0.97
N LYS A 74 -2.40 -17.10 -1.40
CA LYS A 74 -2.61 -17.52 -2.79
C LYS A 74 -3.73 -16.80 -3.50
N ASP A 75 -4.83 -16.54 -2.84
CA ASP A 75 -5.98 -15.81 -3.36
C ASP A 75 -6.02 -14.42 -2.70
N VAL A 76 -5.46 -13.43 -3.39
CA VAL A 76 -5.33 -12.07 -2.86
C VAL A 76 -6.18 -11.10 -3.66
N THR A 77 -7.00 -10.36 -2.95
CA THR A 77 -7.82 -9.27 -3.51
C THR A 77 -7.38 -7.95 -2.89
N LEU A 78 -7.02 -6.98 -3.72
CA LEU A 78 -6.80 -5.59 -3.31
C LEU A 78 -8.06 -4.78 -3.56
N LEU A 79 -8.58 -4.17 -2.51
CA LEU A 79 -9.66 -3.19 -2.58
C LEU A 79 -9.08 -1.81 -2.30
N ASP A 80 -9.15 -0.93 -3.27
CA ASP A 80 -8.72 0.46 -3.09
C ASP A 80 -9.60 1.41 -3.91
N ILE A 81 -9.88 2.58 -3.38
CA ILE A 81 -10.58 3.63 -4.13
C ILE A 81 -9.65 4.25 -5.17
N ASN A 82 -8.34 4.24 -4.93
CA ASN A 82 -7.34 4.81 -5.80
C ASN A 82 -6.98 3.81 -6.93
N PRO A 83 -7.33 4.10 -8.19
CA PRO A 83 -7.05 3.19 -9.30
C PRO A 83 -5.54 3.03 -9.58
N TYR A 84 -4.70 3.97 -9.12
CA TYR A 84 -3.25 3.85 -9.27
C TYR A 84 -2.65 2.70 -8.47
N ALA A 85 -3.34 2.20 -7.43
CA ALA A 85 -2.86 1.10 -6.59
C ALA A 85 -2.54 -0.16 -7.41
N LYS A 86 -3.38 -0.49 -8.40
CA LYS A 86 -3.14 -1.59 -9.35
C LYS A 86 -1.86 -1.38 -10.15
N TYR A 87 -1.74 -0.24 -10.79
CA TYR A 87 -0.60 0.07 -11.67
C TYR A 87 0.71 0.06 -10.89
N TYR A 88 0.68 0.59 -9.67
CA TYR A 88 1.88 0.65 -8.84
C TYR A 88 2.28 -0.71 -8.26
N TYR A 89 1.30 -1.56 -7.88
CA TYR A 89 1.61 -2.94 -7.52
C TYR A 89 2.37 -3.67 -8.65
N TYR A 90 1.88 -3.60 -9.88
CA TYR A 90 2.52 -4.27 -11.00
C TYR A 90 3.89 -3.70 -11.34
N LEU A 91 4.10 -2.39 -11.18
CA LEU A 91 5.43 -1.78 -11.31
C LEU A 91 6.42 -2.38 -10.29
N LYS A 92 5.99 -2.49 -9.02
CA LYS A 92 6.80 -3.14 -7.97
C LYS A 92 7.02 -4.61 -8.24
N ALA A 93 5.98 -5.35 -8.61
CA ALA A 93 6.07 -6.77 -8.91
C ALA A 93 7.07 -7.05 -10.04
N ALA A 94 7.01 -6.29 -11.12
CA ALA A 94 7.95 -6.40 -12.24
C ALA A 94 9.40 -6.08 -11.79
N GLY A 95 9.58 -5.02 -11.01
CA GLY A 95 10.87 -4.66 -10.43
C GLY A 95 11.42 -5.77 -9.51
N ILE A 96 10.58 -6.38 -8.66
CA ILE A 96 11.00 -7.51 -7.83
C ILE A 96 11.42 -8.71 -8.69
N LEU A 97 10.70 -9.02 -9.74
CA LEU A 97 10.99 -10.18 -10.58
C LEU A 97 12.33 -10.07 -11.32
N GLU A 98 12.70 -8.90 -11.79
CA GLU A 98 13.88 -8.72 -12.63
C GLU A 98 15.11 -8.17 -11.89
N LEU A 99 14.90 -7.27 -10.93
CA LEU A 99 16.00 -6.61 -10.23
C LEU A 99 16.45 -7.45 -9.01
N ASP A 100 17.68 -7.32 -8.61
CA ASP A 100 18.12 -7.71 -7.26
C ASP A 100 17.68 -6.66 -6.23
N LEU A 101 17.83 -6.97 -4.95
CA LEU A 101 17.39 -6.07 -3.86
C LEU A 101 18.10 -4.70 -3.91
N VAL A 102 19.36 -4.65 -4.35
CA VAL A 102 20.12 -3.40 -4.43
C VAL A 102 19.55 -2.52 -5.54
N LYS A 103 19.38 -3.06 -6.74
CA LYS A 103 18.80 -2.35 -7.89
C LYS A 103 17.35 -1.97 -7.65
N PHE A 104 16.56 -2.84 -6.98
CA PHE A 104 15.20 -2.51 -6.57
C PHE A 104 15.17 -1.26 -5.69
N ASN A 105 16.03 -1.22 -4.69
CA ASN A 105 16.16 -0.05 -3.82
C ASN A 105 16.68 1.18 -4.59
N GLU A 106 17.60 1.00 -5.53
CA GLU A 106 18.06 2.09 -6.40
C GLU A 106 16.95 2.64 -7.27
N PHE A 107 16.03 1.81 -7.75
CA PHE A 107 14.90 2.30 -8.54
C PHE A 107 13.86 3.03 -7.68
N PHE A 108 13.35 2.40 -6.63
CA PHE A 108 12.21 2.91 -5.87
C PHE A 108 12.58 3.94 -4.78
N LEU A 109 13.82 3.94 -4.31
CA LEU A 109 14.32 4.81 -3.22
C LEU A 109 15.41 5.77 -3.69
N TYR A 110 15.57 5.91 -4.99
CA TYR A 110 16.61 6.74 -5.57
C TYR A 110 16.49 8.20 -5.12
N GLN A 111 17.63 8.75 -4.72
CA GLN A 111 17.76 10.16 -4.37
C GLN A 111 18.76 10.80 -5.33
N ASP A 112 18.26 11.61 -6.24
CA ASP A 112 19.14 12.37 -7.10
C ASP A 112 19.86 13.45 -6.29
N ASN A 113 21.17 13.29 -6.13
CA ASN A 113 22.01 14.28 -5.47
C ASN A 113 22.27 15.52 -6.34
N LEU A 114 21.97 15.46 -7.64
CA LEU A 114 22.17 16.55 -8.61
C LEU A 114 20.93 17.45 -8.73
N ALA A 115 19.76 16.93 -8.40
CA ALA A 115 18.54 17.73 -8.32
C ALA A 115 18.50 18.57 -7.04
N ILE A 116 19.50 19.40 -6.85
CA ILE A 116 19.47 20.44 -5.82
C ILE A 116 18.52 21.52 -6.33
N PHE A 117 17.26 21.42 -5.95
CA PHE A 117 16.33 22.50 -6.22
C PHE A 117 16.84 23.78 -5.57
N ARG A 118 17.07 24.78 -6.39
CA ARG A 118 17.71 26.06 -6.07
C ARG A 118 17.09 26.84 -4.90
N HIS A 119 16.01 26.35 -4.29
CA HIS A 119 15.27 27.07 -3.27
C HIS A 119 15.18 26.42 -1.88
N SER A 120 15.51 25.13 -1.71
CA SER A 120 15.30 24.49 -0.40
C SER A 120 16.44 23.63 0.14
N GLY A 121 17.44 23.30 -0.65
CA GLY A 121 18.53 22.39 -0.22
C GLY A 121 18.09 20.97 0.12
N ARG A 122 16.86 20.59 -0.20
CA ARG A 122 16.31 19.24 0.03
C ARG A 122 16.75 18.29 -1.08
N LYS A 123 17.14 17.08 -0.70
CA LYS A 123 17.32 15.98 -1.65
C LYS A 123 15.98 15.64 -2.27
N VAL A 124 15.95 15.54 -3.58
CA VAL A 124 14.75 15.21 -4.33
C VAL A 124 14.75 13.71 -4.56
N LYS A 125 13.64 13.07 -4.23
CA LYS A 125 13.42 11.68 -4.57
C LYS A 125 12.92 11.59 -6.01
N THR A 126 13.36 10.58 -6.72
CA THR A 126 13.00 10.31 -8.11
C THR A 126 13.06 8.80 -8.34
N PHE A 127 12.67 8.33 -9.53
CA PHE A 127 12.96 6.97 -9.96
C PHE A 127 14.27 6.95 -10.77
N ASN A 128 15.00 5.84 -10.69
CA ASN A 128 16.16 5.64 -11.57
C ASN A 128 15.68 5.08 -12.93
N GLU A 129 15.37 5.97 -13.86
CA GLU A 129 14.81 5.62 -15.18
C GLU A 129 15.66 4.59 -15.96
N ASN A 130 16.99 4.60 -15.77
CA ASN A 130 17.87 3.63 -16.43
C ASN A 130 17.53 2.19 -16.03
N LEU A 131 17.03 1.96 -14.82
CA LEU A 131 16.64 0.63 -14.37
C LEU A 131 15.23 0.23 -14.85
N TYR A 132 14.39 1.17 -15.26
CA TYR A 132 13.06 0.86 -15.82
C TYR A 132 13.17 -0.03 -17.06
N GLU A 133 14.14 0.24 -17.92
CA GLU A 133 14.39 -0.54 -19.12
C GLU A 133 14.70 -2.02 -18.85
N GLU A 134 15.27 -2.34 -17.66
CA GLU A 134 15.58 -3.72 -17.30
C GLU A 134 14.31 -4.57 -17.04
N PHE A 135 13.19 -3.96 -16.63
CA PHE A 135 12.00 -4.71 -16.21
C PHE A 135 10.67 -4.30 -16.89
N LYS A 136 10.66 -3.29 -17.75
CA LYS A 136 9.43 -2.86 -18.42
C LYS A 136 8.75 -3.94 -19.27
N ASN A 137 9.52 -4.85 -19.86
CA ASN A 137 8.96 -5.97 -20.64
C ASN A 137 8.26 -6.99 -19.74
N THR A 138 8.77 -7.22 -18.55
CA THR A 138 8.13 -8.06 -17.52
C THR A 138 6.86 -7.38 -17.02
N LEU A 139 6.89 -6.07 -16.79
CA LEU A 139 5.69 -5.29 -16.45
C LEU A 139 4.60 -5.46 -17.52
N ARG A 140 4.96 -5.35 -18.82
CA ARG A 140 4.04 -5.58 -19.94
C ARG A 140 3.44 -6.98 -19.93
N SER A 141 4.23 -7.98 -19.57
CA SER A 141 3.79 -9.38 -19.52
C SER A 141 2.86 -9.67 -18.35
N LEU A 142 3.06 -8.98 -17.21
CA LEU A 142 2.23 -9.12 -16.03
C LEU A 142 0.88 -8.41 -16.20
N ASP A 143 0.91 -7.16 -16.61
CA ASP A 143 -0.29 -6.33 -16.84
C ASP A 143 0.00 -5.25 -17.89
N ASN A 144 -0.57 -5.42 -19.08
CA ASN A 144 -0.32 -4.51 -20.20
C ASN A 144 -0.85 -3.09 -19.93
N ASP A 145 -1.94 -2.94 -19.17
CA ASP A 145 -2.48 -1.62 -18.83
C ASP A 145 -1.52 -0.88 -17.89
N SER A 146 -0.94 -1.58 -16.92
CA SER A 146 0.11 -1.00 -16.04
C SER A 146 1.37 -0.62 -16.82
N TYR A 147 1.77 -1.43 -17.79
CA TYR A 147 2.88 -1.07 -18.67
C TYR A 147 2.58 0.22 -19.44
N LEU A 148 1.42 0.31 -20.10
CA LEU A 148 1.03 1.49 -20.87
C LEU A 148 0.93 2.74 -19.99
N PHE A 149 0.46 2.59 -18.75
CA PHE A 149 0.38 3.69 -17.79
C PHE A 149 1.76 4.26 -17.44
N TRP A 150 2.71 3.41 -17.05
CA TRP A 150 4.03 3.87 -16.62
C TRP A 150 4.92 4.29 -17.78
N ASP A 151 4.88 3.57 -18.90
CA ASP A 151 5.66 3.86 -20.11
C ASP A 151 5.29 5.26 -20.64
N GLU A 152 4.01 5.55 -20.76
CA GLU A 152 3.52 6.86 -21.19
C GLU A 152 3.93 8.00 -20.25
N LEU A 153 3.91 7.75 -18.94
CA LEU A 153 4.31 8.77 -17.95
C LEU A 153 5.82 9.01 -17.98
N PHE A 154 6.64 7.96 -18.04
CA PHE A 154 8.10 8.09 -18.08
C PHE A 154 8.62 8.58 -19.43
N GLU A 155 7.90 8.37 -20.53
CA GLU A 155 8.24 8.98 -21.83
C GLU A 155 7.85 10.46 -21.89
N THR A 156 6.78 10.86 -21.20
CA THR A 156 6.25 12.23 -21.28
C THR A 156 6.89 13.16 -20.25
N TYR A 157 7.16 12.67 -19.05
CA TYR A 157 7.64 13.48 -17.92
C TYR A 157 8.94 12.88 -17.35
N SER A 158 9.81 13.73 -16.80
CA SER A 158 10.92 13.24 -16.00
C SER A 158 10.40 12.48 -14.77
N SER A 159 11.12 11.46 -14.36
CA SER A 159 10.80 10.66 -13.16
C SER A 159 10.64 11.49 -11.89
N TYR A 160 11.32 12.65 -11.84
CA TYR A 160 11.12 13.63 -10.78
C TYR A 160 9.70 14.18 -10.76
N ILE A 161 9.16 14.62 -11.90
CA ILE A 161 7.80 15.14 -12.00
C ILE A 161 6.78 14.07 -11.62
N VAL A 162 6.93 12.88 -12.18
CA VAL A 162 6.07 11.73 -11.82
C VAL A 162 6.08 11.48 -10.32
N ARG A 163 7.28 11.48 -9.71
CA ARG A 163 7.45 11.23 -8.28
C ARG A 163 6.89 12.34 -7.40
N GLU A 164 7.07 13.60 -7.79
CA GLU A 164 6.63 14.78 -7.04
C GLU A 164 5.10 14.92 -7.03
N TYR A 165 4.42 14.59 -8.14
CA TYR A 165 2.99 14.88 -8.32
C TYR A 165 2.07 13.66 -8.15
N LEU A 166 2.58 12.44 -8.29
CA LEU A 166 1.76 11.24 -8.12
C LEU A 166 2.00 10.52 -6.78
N PHE A 167 3.07 10.86 -6.06
CA PHE A 167 3.43 10.11 -4.86
C PHE A 167 3.40 10.97 -3.61
N SER A 168 2.91 10.37 -2.53
CA SER A 168 2.96 10.98 -1.22
C SER A 168 4.40 11.27 -0.79
N LYS A 169 4.55 12.40 -0.10
CA LYS A 169 5.82 12.82 0.51
C LYS A 169 6.06 12.17 1.87
N ASP A 170 5.03 11.51 2.40
CA ASP A 170 5.11 10.79 3.66
C ASP A 170 5.79 9.43 3.45
N GLU A 171 7.11 9.44 3.57
CA GLU A 171 7.93 8.26 3.44
C GLU A 171 8.80 8.05 4.66
N HIS A 172 8.83 6.81 5.10
CA HIS A 172 9.79 6.40 6.12
C HIS A 172 11.23 6.30 5.58
N PRO A 173 12.24 6.53 6.44
CA PRO A 173 13.62 6.19 6.11
C PRO A 173 13.77 4.72 5.74
N TYR A 174 14.75 4.40 4.89
CA TYR A 174 14.97 3.02 4.42
C TYR A 174 15.12 1.99 5.55
N SER A 175 15.79 2.37 6.64
CA SER A 175 15.92 1.48 7.81
C SER A 175 14.58 1.01 8.34
N ILE A 176 13.58 1.90 8.33
CA ILE A 176 12.22 1.61 8.77
C ILE A 176 11.47 0.78 7.75
N LEU A 177 11.57 1.15 6.48
CA LEU A 177 10.94 0.38 5.41
C LEU A 177 11.42 -1.05 5.41
N LYS A 178 12.72 -1.26 5.65
CA LYS A 178 13.34 -2.56 5.80
C LYS A 178 12.81 -3.33 7.02
N GLU A 179 12.59 -2.66 8.14
CA GLU A 179 12.02 -3.30 9.34
C GLU A 179 10.54 -3.63 9.16
N SER A 180 9.78 -2.77 8.48
CA SER A 180 8.34 -2.88 8.29
C SER A 180 7.93 -3.91 7.24
N ASN A 181 8.79 -4.19 6.26
CA ASN A 181 8.51 -5.04 5.11
C ASN A 181 9.45 -6.25 5.08
N LEU A 182 8.90 -7.44 5.25
CA LEU A 182 9.70 -8.66 5.30
C LEU A 182 10.56 -8.86 4.06
N TYR A 183 10.02 -8.57 2.87
CA TYR A 183 10.73 -8.78 1.62
C TYR A 183 11.94 -7.83 1.43
N LEU A 184 12.01 -6.72 2.18
CA LEU A 184 13.14 -5.80 2.16
C LEU A 184 14.22 -6.12 3.21
N GLN A 185 13.95 -7.03 4.15
CA GLN A 185 14.83 -7.28 5.29
C GLN A 185 16.18 -7.89 4.88
N ASN A 186 16.17 -8.76 3.89
CA ASN A 186 17.36 -9.45 3.43
C ASN A 186 17.14 -10.07 2.04
N GLU A 187 18.25 -10.45 1.38
CA GLU A 187 18.22 -11.07 0.05
C GLU A 187 17.48 -12.42 0.01
N SER A 188 17.49 -13.18 1.09
CA SER A 188 16.77 -14.46 1.16
C SER A 188 15.27 -14.26 1.03
N ASN A 189 14.70 -13.35 1.81
CA ASN A 189 13.29 -13.01 1.75
C ASN A 189 12.93 -12.38 0.39
N TYR A 190 13.82 -11.54 -0.13
CA TYR A 190 13.62 -10.92 -1.44
C TYR A 190 13.60 -11.94 -2.58
N ASN A 191 14.49 -12.91 -2.57
CA ASN A 191 14.50 -13.98 -3.55
C ASN A 191 13.32 -14.95 -3.38
N GLU A 192 12.93 -15.25 -2.15
CA GLU A 192 11.75 -16.07 -1.89
C GLU A 192 10.47 -15.39 -2.43
N VAL A 193 10.31 -14.08 -2.23
CA VAL A 193 9.12 -13.38 -2.72
C VAL A 193 9.06 -13.32 -4.25
N LYS A 194 10.19 -13.32 -4.97
CA LYS A 194 10.21 -13.44 -6.44
C LYS A 194 9.47 -14.69 -6.90
N ASP A 195 9.77 -15.84 -6.31
CA ASP A 195 9.15 -17.11 -6.67
C ASP A 195 7.64 -17.12 -6.38
N LYS A 196 7.23 -16.47 -5.29
CA LYS A 196 5.83 -16.38 -4.88
C LYS A 196 5.02 -15.45 -5.80
N ILE A 197 5.53 -14.24 -6.08
CA ILE A 197 4.85 -13.24 -6.91
C ILE A 197 4.69 -13.70 -8.35
N LYS A 198 5.63 -14.46 -8.88
CA LYS A 198 5.59 -14.96 -10.26
C LYS A 198 4.27 -15.67 -10.61
N ASN A 199 3.67 -16.34 -9.63
CA ASN A 199 2.44 -17.11 -9.82
C ASN A 199 1.23 -16.46 -9.11
N LEU A 200 1.39 -15.27 -8.55
CA LEU A 200 0.32 -14.56 -7.88
C LEU A 200 -0.37 -13.62 -8.88
N HIS A 201 -1.68 -13.79 -9.01
CA HIS A 201 -2.53 -12.93 -9.85
C HIS A 201 -3.58 -12.26 -8.97
N PRO A 202 -3.25 -11.15 -8.31
CA PRO A 202 -4.20 -10.48 -7.42
C PRO A 202 -5.41 -9.96 -8.20
N GLU A 203 -6.58 -10.07 -7.59
CA GLU A 203 -7.76 -9.38 -8.04
C GLU A 203 -7.72 -7.92 -7.55
N PHE A 204 -8.10 -6.98 -8.41
CA PHE A 204 -8.19 -5.56 -8.05
C PHE A 204 -9.63 -5.09 -8.14
N ILE A 205 -10.14 -4.54 -7.04
CA ILE A 205 -11.46 -3.94 -6.95
C ILE A 205 -11.29 -2.45 -6.68
N ASN A 206 -11.50 -1.63 -7.72
CA ASN A 206 -11.42 -0.18 -7.60
C ASN A 206 -12.78 0.38 -7.23
N THR A 207 -13.01 0.60 -5.95
CA THR A 207 -14.26 1.18 -5.44
C THR A 207 -14.11 1.65 -3.99
N ASN A 208 -15.10 2.46 -3.57
CA ASN A 208 -15.18 2.87 -2.17
C ASN A 208 -15.50 1.68 -1.26
N ILE A 209 -14.75 1.54 -0.17
CA ILE A 209 -14.92 0.47 0.82
C ILE A 209 -16.33 0.38 1.41
N LEU A 210 -17.05 1.49 1.48
CA LEU A 210 -18.43 1.54 1.98
C LEU A 210 -19.44 1.02 0.95
N GLU A 211 -19.10 1.02 -0.34
CA GLU A 211 -19.99 0.70 -1.45
C GLU A 211 -19.75 -0.70 -2.02
N VAL A 212 -18.55 -1.26 -1.83
CA VAL A 212 -18.19 -2.57 -2.38
C VAL A 212 -19.18 -3.65 -1.96
N ASN A 213 -19.56 -4.51 -2.90
CA ASN A 213 -20.27 -5.76 -2.64
C ASN A 213 -19.35 -6.92 -3.00
N LEU A 214 -19.14 -7.82 -2.07
CA LEU A 214 -18.27 -8.98 -2.23
C LEU A 214 -19.14 -10.25 -2.24
N ASP A 215 -18.99 -11.03 -3.30
CA ASP A 215 -19.73 -12.30 -3.46
C ASP A 215 -18.97 -13.49 -2.85
N LYS A 216 -17.71 -13.28 -2.43
CA LYS A 216 -16.88 -14.31 -1.82
C LYS A 216 -16.54 -14.00 -0.36
N LYS A 217 -16.07 -15.03 0.36
CA LYS A 217 -15.54 -14.92 1.70
C LYS A 217 -14.03 -15.10 1.70
N PHE A 218 -13.39 -14.58 2.75
CA PHE A 218 -11.95 -14.58 2.92
C PHE A 218 -11.57 -15.17 4.28
N ASP A 219 -10.40 -15.78 4.33
CA ASP A 219 -9.82 -16.25 5.59
C ASP A 219 -9.23 -15.08 6.37
N ASN A 220 -8.69 -14.09 5.65
CA ASN A 220 -8.11 -12.91 6.24
C ASN A 220 -8.62 -11.63 5.52
N ILE A 221 -8.95 -10.60 6.29
CA ILE A 221 -9.32 -9.28 5.78
C ILE A 221 -8.50 -8.23 6.52
N TRP A 222 -7.68 -7.49 5.78
CA TRP A 222 -6.89 -6.39 6.32
C TRP A 222 -7.46 -5.06 5.85
N LEU A 223 -8.11 -4.36 6.76
CA LEU A 223 -8.64 -3.02 6.48
C LEU A 223 -7.57 -1.94 6.59
N SER A 224 -6.32 -2.35 6.88
CA SER A 224 -5.19 -1.43 6.93
C SER A 224 -5.48 -0.25 7.87
N ASN A 225 -4.97 0.94 7.56
CA ASN A 225 -5.19 2.17 8.32
C ASN A 225 -6.45 2.93 7.91
N ILE A 226 -7.44 2.26 7.29
CA ILE A 226 -8.69 2.90 6.86
C ILE A 226 -9.41 3.64 8.01
N ALA A 227 -9.16 3.22 9.25
CA ALA A 227 -9.67 3.89 10.43
C ALA A 227 -9.23 5.36 10.57
N CYS A 228 -8.12 5.75 9.92
CA CYS A 228 -7.64 7.14 9.90
C CYS A 228 -8.44 8.03 8.94
N TYR A 229 -9.17 7.43 7.98
CA TYR A 229 -9.88 8.13 6.92
C TYR A 229 -11.40 8.10 7.09
N LEU A 230 -11.93 7.20 7.92
CA LEU A 230 -13.37 7.02 8.12
C LEU A 230 -13.84 7.61 9.44
N GLN A 231 -15.05 8.17 9.43
CA GLN A 231 -15.74 8.49 10.66
C GLN A 231 -16.09 7.18 11.41
N ARG A 232 -16.28 7.27 12.73
CA ARG A 232 -16.60 6.11 13.57
C ARG A 232 -17.80 5.29 13.08
N SER A 233 -18.86 5.98 12.61
CA SER A 233 -20.06 5.33 12.07
C SER A 233 -19.79 4.59 10.75
N GLU A 234 -18.90 5.14 9.91
CA GLU A 234 -18.50 4.55 8.64
C GLU A 234 -17.58 3.35 8.88
N LEU A 235 -16.59 3.49 9.76
CA LEU A 235 -15.73 2.38 10.16
C LEU A 235 -16.56 1.22 10.71
N LYS A 236 -17.59 1.51 11.53
CA LYS A 236 -18.49 0.48 12.02
C LYS A 236 -19.24 -0.21 10.88
N LYS A 237 -19.79 0.53 9.91
CA LYS A 237 -20.47 -0.03 8.74
C LYS A 237 -19.54 -0.93 7.92
N ALA A 238 -18.31 -0.45 7.63
CA ALA A 238 -17.31 -1.23 6.92
C ALA A 238 -16.99 -2.52 7.68
N THR A 239 -16.68 -2.45 8.97
CA THR A 239 -16.34 -3.61 9.80
C THR A 239 -17.51 -4.62 9.87
N ASP A 240 -18.74 -4.14 9.99
CA ASP A 240 -19.94 -4.97 10.00
C ASP A 240 -20.07 -5.72 8.67
N LYS A 241 -19.93 -5.03 7.54
CA LYS A 241 -19.96 -5.61 6.20
C LYS A 241 -18.89 -6.70 6.04
N PHE A 242 -17.63 -6.34 6.27
CA PHE A 242 -16.51 -7.26 6.06
C PHE A 242 -16.51 -8.44 7.04
N SER A 243 -17.11 -8.31 8.21
CA SER A 243 -17.27 -9.46 9.10
C SER A 243 -18.17 -10.55 8.51
N ASP A 244 -19.13 -10.19 7.66
CA ASP A 244 -20.00 -11.16 6.97
C ASP A 244 -19.25 -11.85 5.82
N ASN A 245 -18.23 -11.21 5.27
CA ASN A 245 -17.35 -11.76 4.24
C ASN A 245 -16.15 -12.57 4.81
N LEU A 246 -16.06 -12.76 6.11
CA LEU A 246 -15.10 -13.69 6.68
C LEU A 246 -15.59 -15.14 6.63
N ASN A 247 -14.69 -16.06 6.37
CA ASN A 247 -14.87 -17.48 6.63
C ASN A 247 -15.04 -17.73 8.14
N ASP A 248 -15.49 -18.91 8.51
CA ASP A 248 -15.54 -19.30 9.91
C ASP A 248 -14.09 -19.36 10.47
N ASP A 249 -13.90 -18.82 11.67
CA ASP A 249 -12.57 -18.59 12.28
C ASP A 249 -11.68 -17.57 11.53
N GLY A 250 -12.18 -16.94 10.46
CA GLY A 250 -11.45 -15.91 9.71
C GLY A 250 -11.11 -14.68 10.55
N GLN A 251 -10.06 -13.97 10.17
CA GLN A 251 -9.49 -12.87 10.94
C GLN A 251 -9.64 -11.53 10.20
N LEU A 252 -9.90 -10.46 10.96
CA LEU A 252 -10.01 -9.09 10.46
C LEU A 252 -9.04 -8.20 11.21
N LEU A 253 -8.24 -7.43 10.46
CA LEU A 253 -7.30 -6.43 10.97
C LEU A 253 -7.83 -5.01 10.73
N ILE A 254 -7.67 -4.17 11.75
CA ILE A 254 -7.80 -2.71 11.66
C ILE A 254 -6.53 -2.10 12.25
N SER A 255 -5.89 -1.21 11.51
CA SER A 255 -4.71 -0.47 11.96
C SER A 255 -5.04 1.00 12.21
N TYR A 256 -4.44 1.56 13.25
CA TYR A 256 -4.46 2.99 13.58
C TYR A 256 -3.04 3.47 13.58
N LEU A 257 -2.71 4.36 12.66
CA LEU A 257 -1.37 4.95 12.58
C LEU A 257 -1.26 6.16 13.50
N TYR A 258 -0.10 6.31 14.12
CA TYR A 258 0.28 7.48 14.90
C TYR A 258 -0.71 7.84 16.04
N SER A 259 -1.52 6.91 16.46
CA SER A 259 -2.47 7.15 17.55
C SER A 259 -2.73 5.88 18.35
N ASN A 260 -2.97 6.07 19.64
CA ASN A 260 -3.62 5.02 20.40
C ASN A 260 -5.04 4.86 19.87
N CYS A 261 -5.49 3.61 19.72
CA CYS A 261 -6.83 3.34 19.27
C CYS A 261 -7.86 4.14 20.05
N MET A 262 -8.45 5.17 19.41
CA MET A 262 -9.51 5.98 20.02
C MET A 262 -10.85 5.26 20.04
N TYR A 263 -10.97 4.16 19.29
CA TYR A 263 -12.16 3.34 19.20
C TYR A 263 -11.92 2.06 19.99
N THR A 264 -12.56 1.94 21.13
CA THR A 264 -12.49 0.70 21.91
C THR A 264 -13.14 -0.43 21.11
N SER A 265 -12.65 -1.66 21.30
CA SER A 265 -13.21 -2.88 20.73
C SER A 265 -14.73 -3.03 20.93
N HIS A 266 -15.28 -2.38 21.94
CA HIS A 266 -16.71 -2.40 22.28
C HIS A 266 -17.59 -1.62 21.28
N SER A 267 -17.01 -0.83 20.38
CA SER A 267 -17.76 -0.07 19.37
C SER A 267 -17.97 -0.82 18.07
N LEU A 268 -17.32 -1.97 17.89
CA LEU A 268 -17.42 -2.80 16.70
C LEU A 268 -18.45 -3.93 16.87
N LYS A 269 -18.71 -4.63 15.78
CA LYS A 269 -19.79 -5.63 15.69
C LYS A 269 -19.65 -6.77 16.70
N SER A 270 -20.77 -7.21 17.24
CA SER A 270 -20.83 -8.24 18.27
C SER A 270 -20.40 -9.65 17.80
N ASN A 271 -20.39 -9.92 16.49
CA ASN A 271 -19.95 -11.21 15.95
C ASN A 271 -18.42 -11.37 15.84
N LEU A 272 -17.68 -10.29 16.10
CA LEU A 272 -16.24 -10.31 16.15
C LEU A 272 -15.74 -10.43 17.59
N ARG A 273 -14.66 -11.19 17.77
CA ARG A 273 -13.93 -11.33 19.04
C ARG A 273 -12.56 -10.70 18.85
N LEU A 274 -12.22 -9.73 19.69
CA LEU A 274 -10.87 -9.21 19.73
C LEU A 274 -9.90 -10.32 20.20
N LEU A 275 -8.96 -10.69 19.33
CA LEU A 275 -7.91 -11.64 19.64
C LEU A 275 -6.70 -10.96 20.25
N LYS A 276 -6.30 -9.86 19.61
CA LYS A 276 -5.06 -9.17 19.92
C LYS A 276 -5.24 -7.69 19.73
N GLU A 277 -4.80 -6.96 20.72
CA GLU A 277 -4.50 -5.54 20.62
C GLU A 277 -3.01 -5.40 20.93
N TYR A 278 -2.25 -4.82 20.01
CA TYR A 278 -0.86 -4.59 20.27
C TYR A 278 -0.38 -3.36 19.52
N SER A 279 0.66 -2.74 20.05
CA SER A 279 1.28 -1.55 19.47
C SER A 279 2.65 -1.93 18.94
N PRO A 280 2.78 -2.27 17.66
CA PRO A 280 4.06 -2.62 17.04
C PRO A 280 4.88 -1.36 16.78
N SER A 281 5.03 -0.48 17.77
CA SER A 281 5.66 0.80 17.54
C SER A 281 7.14 0.65 17.25
N PHE A 282 7.56 1.25 16.16
CA PHE A 282 8.97 1.49 15.87
C PHE A 282 9.41 2.88 16.36
N TYR A 283 8.46 3.79 16.60
CA TYR A 283 8.80 5.20 16.74
C TYR A 283 8.00 5.90 17.84
N SER A 284 8.71 6.69 18.62
CA SER A 284 8.28 8.03 18.91
C SER A 284 8.46 8.84 17.63
N PHE A 285 7.42 9.11 16.89
CA PHE A 285 7.49 9.88 15.67
C PHE A 285 7.80 11.33 16.01
N LYS A 286 9.03 11.77 15.78
CA LYS A 286 9.36 13.18 15.76
C LYS A 286 8.99 13.71 14.40
N GLY A 287 7.82 14.34 14.34
CA GLY A 287 7.11 14.79 13.18
C GLY A 287 7.89 15.00 11.88
N VAL A 288 7.37 14.44 10.78
CA VAL A 288 7.60 14.92 9.43
C VAL A 288 6.57 16.02 9.15
N GLY A 289 7.02 17.14 8.58
CA GLY A 289 6.10 18.19 8.17
C GLY A 289 5.77 19.26 9.21
N GLY A 290 6.63 19.47 10.20
CA GLY A 290 6.53 20.62 11.11
C GLY A 290 5.50 20.49 12.23
N ILE A 291 4.79 19.39 12.34
CA ILE A 291 3.96 19.09 13.49
C ILE A 291 4.86 18.47 14.55
N LYS A 292 5.19 19.24 15.56
CA LYS A 292 5.79 18.73 16.78
C LYS A 292 4.69 18.01 17.55
N TYR A 293 4.67 16.68 17.48
CA TYR A 293 4.03 15.90 18.53
C TYR A 293 4.97 15.99 19.73
N ASP A 294 4.47 16.50 20.84
CA ASP A 294 5.19 16.45 22.11
C ASP A 294 5.61 15.02 22.44
N ASP A 295 6.58 14.84 23.32
CA ASP A 295 7.22 13.57 23.74
C ASP A 295 6.26 12.44 24.18
N THR A 296 5.01 12.47 23.74
CA THR A 296 4.06 11.38 23.93
C THR A 296 4.43 10.26 22.97
N ASP A 297 4.60 9.06 23.50
CA ASP A 297 4.74 7.80 22.77
C ASP A 297 3.52 7.55 21.89
N ILE A 298 3.39 8.28 20.77
CA ILE A 298 2.36 7.99 19.78
C ILE A 298 2.78 6.73 19.05
N LYS A 299 1.98 5.69 19.21
CA LYS A 299 2.25 4.34 18.69
C LYS A 299 1.16 3.96 17.72
N ASP A 300 1.55 3.17 16.72
CA ASP A 300 0.57 2.48 15.92
C ASP A 300 -0.16 1.46 16.80
N THR A 301 -1.46 1.33 16.58
CA THR A 301 -2.28 0.34 17.25
C THR A 301 -2.91 -0.58 16.22
N VAL A 302 -2.72 -1.88 16.36
CA VAL A 302 -3.32 -2.89 15.51
C VAL A 302 -4.30 -3.72 16.32
N LEU A 303 -5.54 -3.80 15.82
CA LEU A 303 -6.60 -4.63 16.37
C LEU A 303 -6.85 -5.82 15.45
N ILE A 304 -6.72 -7.02 15.97
CA ILE A 304 -6.97 -8.25 15.25
C ILE A 304 -8.19 -8.92 15.86
N TYR A 305 -9.20 -9.11 15.05
CA TYR A 305 -10.46 -9.75 15.43
C TYR A 305 -10.57 -11.12 14.77
N GLN A 306 -11.28 -12.02 15.42
CA GLN A 306 -11.70 -13.29 14.83
C GLN A 306 -13.22 -13.36 14.78
N LYS A 307 -13.76 -13.93 13.70
CA LYS A 307 -15.18 -14.23 13.60
C LYS A 307 -15.56 -15.28 14.64
N LYS A 308 -16.63 -15.03 15.36
CA LYS A 308 -17.23 -16.02 16.26
C LYS A 308 -17.94 -17.08 15.45
N LYS A 309 -17.82 -18.33 15.91
CA LYS A 309 -18.62 -19.43 15.41
C LYS A 309 -20.09 -19.27 15.72
#